data_3c12ca05cfc3496e899dd3b17670ab32
#
_entry.id   3c12ca05cfc3496e899dd3b17670ab32
#
_cell.length_a   1.000
_cell.length_b   1.000
_cell.length_c   1.000
_cell.angle_alpha   90.00
_cell.angle_beta   90.00
_cell.angle_gamma   90.00
#
_symmetry.space_group_name_H-M   'P 1'
#
loop_
_entity.id
_entity.type
_entity.pdbx_description
1 polymer ?
#
loop_
_entity_poly.entity_id
_entity_poly.type
_entity_poly.pdbx_seq_one_letter_code
_entity_poly.pdbx_strand_id
1 'polypeptide(L)'
;MAKKVFAVYLAKEDVPNSEAYATLELPASPWELWDAMEKVRLKDGEALYMEIDDYYAFEYLAPHLEELDISLNELNDLAARLASLDEVQGIAFEGLFSMEVQKKVNTNGGIITMQDMRDLAVSAKTDCYHVVDAADDAALGRFYAENDFIPELEGVPYAVFKMLDFAGIGRMMRHGENGVFVGNCYVLRDSELTAAPPCAKGLPSKPSYLFRLTLGLHPDFKDARTVTLDLPATEAKLSAAQEQLGTLKWENTVVLNYDGILPNAASFADRPVELEAFNELAAAVRDMPSPEKQLPKLKALLEQFEVQDIETALFLTEHLADYVLTPDLSSPQETAIDHLRFMTDDHSVELLISHVNLYAYGCDIIKEDNATLTPYGLLHRADYQPMLTPVQEKMEMTMR
;
A
#
# COMPACT_ATOMS: atom_id res chain seq x y z
N MET A 1 -1.49 -9.54 -7.39
CA MET A 1 -1.33 -8.27 -6.62
C MET A 1 -2.42 -8.19 -5.56
N ALA A 2 -2.12 -7.69 -4.37
CA ALA A 2 -3.16 -7.47 -3.34
C ALA A 2 -4.18 -6.44 -3.84
N LYS A 3 -5.47 -6.63 -3.46
CA LYS A 3 -6.54 -5.67 -3.77
C LYS A 3 -6.22 -4.33 -3.08
N LYS A 4 -6.17 -3.24 -3.84
CA LYS A 4 -5.98 -1.89 -3.28
C LYS A 4 -7.30 -1.37 -2.70
N VAL A 5 -7.22 -0.64 -1.62
CA VAL A 5 -8.37 -0.20 -0.80
C VAL A 5 -8.42 1.32 -0.70
N PHE A 6 -7.27 1.97 -0.52
CA PHE A 6 -7.14 3.42 -0.49
C PHE A 6 -5.94 3.87 -1.31
N ALA A 7 -6.03 5.04 -1.93
CA ALA A 7 -4.87 5.80 -2.37
C ALA A 7 -4.72 7.02 -1.46
N VAL A 8 -3.49 7.31 -1.01
CA VAL A 8 -3.22 8.44 -0.12
C VAL A 8 -2.14 9.35 -0.69
N TYR A 9 -2.33 10.64 -0.50
CA TYR A 9 -1.33 11.68 -0.69
C TYR A 9 -0.67 11.99 0.65
N LEU A 10 0.65 12.06 0.66
CA LEU A 10 1.47 12.28 1.85
C LEU A 10 2.41 13.45 1.62
N ALA A 11 2.45 14.41 2.55
CA ALA A 11 3.34 15.57 2.52
C ALA A 11 3.71 16.00 3.95
N LYS A 12 4.55 17.02 4.10
CA LYS A 12 4.74 17.67 5.41
C LYS A 12 3.53 18.53 5.75
N GLU A 13 3.10 18.49 7.01
CA GLU A 13 1.94 19.26 7.48
C GLU A 13 2.13 20.77 7.28
N ASP A 14 3.33 21.29 7.54
CA ASP A 14 3.64 22.72 7.40
C ASP A 14 3.66 23.20 5.95
N VAL A 15 3.84 22.29 4.97
CA VAL A 15 3.94 22.60 3.54
C VAL A 15 3.23 21.51 2.72
N PRO A 16 1.91 21.36 2.84
CA PRO A 16 1.18 20.26 2.19
C PRO A 16 1.23 20.32 0.65
N ASN A 17 1.49 21.47 0.06
CA ASN A 17 1.68 21.64 -1.39
C ASN A 17 3.17 21.59 -1.80
N SER A 18 4.04 21.04 -0.98
CA SER A 18 5.44 20.83 -1.29
C SER A 18 5.61 19.88 -2.47
N GLU A 19 6.66 20.09 -3.28
CA GLU A 19 7.04 19.13 -4.31
C GLU A 19 7.75 17.89 -3.73
N ALA A 20 8.07 17.89 -2.43
CA ALA A 20 8.48 16.71 -1.68
C ALA A 20 7.24 16.02 -1.10
N TYR A 21 6.59 15.20 -1.91
CA TYR A 21 5.40 14.41 -1.56
C TYR A 21 5.56 12.95 -1.97
N ALA A 22 4.67 12.11 -1.47
CA ALA A 22 4.51 10.73 -1.94
C ALA A 22 3.04 10.41 -2.14
N THR A 23 2.74 9.62 -3.15
CA THR A 23 1.45 8.94 -3.30
C THR A 23 1.65 7.46 -2.96
N LEU A 24 0.72 6.88 -2.24
CA LEU A 24 0.85 5.50 -1.78
C LEU A 24 -0.49 4.78 -1.88
N GLU A 25 -0.49 3.60 -2.44
CA GLU A 25 -1.65 2.72 -2.49
C GLU A 25 -1.65 1.72 -1.33
N LEU A 26 -2.71 1.74 -0.52
CA LEU A 26 -2.88 0.87 0.64
C LEU A 26 -3.75 -0.35 0.31
N PRO A 27 -3.47 -1.53 0.86
CA PRO A 27 -2.38 -1.78 1.80
C PRO A 27 -1.00 -1.74 1.14
N ALA A 28 -0.06 -1.17 1.89
CA ALA A 28 1.34 -1.08 1.54
C ALA A 28 2.20 -1.93 2.49
N SER A 29 3.32 -2.41 1.99
CA SER A 29 4.29 -3.15 2.79
C SER A 29 5.07 -2.22 3.74
N PRO A 30 5.74 -2.75 4.77
CA PRO A 30 6.55 -1.94 5.68
C PRO A 30 7.62 -1.08 4.98
N TRP A 31 8.26 -1.59 3.92
CA TRP A 31 9.25 -0.81 3.17
C TRP A 31 8.60 0.22 2.24
N GLU A 32 7.44 -0.06 1.64
CA GLU A 32 6.69 0.95 0.86
C GLU A 32 6.24 2.11 1.74
N LEU A 33 5.77 1.82 2.97
CA LEU A 33 5.45 2.85 3.96
C LEU A 33 6.67 3.71 4.33
N TRP A 34 7.82 3.06 4.59
CA TRP A 34 9.05 3.76 4.93
C TRP A 34 9.58 4.58 3.77
N ASP A 35 9.56 4.06 2.56
CA ASP A 35 9.99 4.76 1.35
C ASP A 35 9.16 6.03 1.09
N ALA A 36 7.85 5.95 1.32
CA ALA A 36 6.99 7.13 1.26
C ALA A 36 7.42 8.22 2.27
N MET A 37 7.84 7.84 3.49
CA MET A 37 8.38 8.81 4.46
C MET A 37 9.71 9.41 4.00
N GLU A 38 10.58 8.61 3.37
CA GLU A 38 11.84 9.13 2.80
C GLU A 38 11.58 10.13 1.66
N LYS A 39 10.60 9.88 0.80
CA LYS A 39 10.19 10.78 -0.30
C LYS A 39 9.61 12.10 0.22
N VAL A 40 8.79 12.05 1.26
CA VAL A 40 8.26 13.24 1.95
C VAL A 40 9.37 14.01 2.69
N ARG A 41 10.52 13.36 2.95
CA ARG A 41 11.66 13.94 3.70
C ARG A 41 11.29 14.40 5.09
N LEU A 42 10.43 13.64 5.75
CA LEU A 42 9.98 13.94 7.10
C LEU A 42 11.16 13.81 8.08
N LYS A 43 11.40 14.86 8.87
CA LYS A 43 12.43 14.88 9.90
C LYS A 43 11.83 14.56 11.26
N ASP A 44 12.68 14.18 12.22
CA ASP A 44 12.24 13.91 13.58
C ASP A 44 11.48 15.11 14.18
N GLY A 45 10.25 14.87 14.63
CA GLY A 45 9.39 15.88 15.23
C GLY A 45 8.53 16.68 14.24
N GLU A 46 8.67 16.50 12.93
CA GLU A 46 7.74 17.04 11.95
C GLU A 46 6.47 16.18 11.85
N ALA A 47 5.34 16.82 11.58
CA ALA A 47 4.06 16.12 11.40
C ALA A 47 3.81 15.79 9.93
N LEU A 48 3.16 14.65 9.72
CA LEU A 48 2.77 14.15 8.41
C LEU A 48 1.35 14.67 8.07
N TYR A 49 1.22 15.35 6.93
CA TYR A 49 -0.07 15.57 6.28
C TYR A 49 -0.44 14.33 5.48
N MET A 50 -1.66 13.86 5.63
CA MET A 50 -2.21 12.72 4.89
C MET A 50 -3.62 13.05 4.40
N GLU A 51 -3.86 12.84 3.11
CA GLU A 51 -5.16 12.97 2.48
C GLU A 51 -5.47 11.66 1.74
N ILE A 52 -6.72 11.20 1.81
CA ILE A 52 -7.16 10.01 1.07
C ILE A 52 -7.71 10.49 -0.26
N ASP A 53 -6.99 10.19 -1.35
CA ASP A 53 -7.35 10.60 -2.71
C ASP A 53 -8.40 9.69 -3.35
N ASP A 54 -8.37 8.38 -3.03
CA ASP A 54 -9.29 7.39 -3.59
C ASP A 54 -9.62 6.31 -2.55
N TYR A 55 -10.87 5.91 -2.52
CA TYR A 55 -11.42 4.86 -1.67
C TYR A 55 -11.74 3.57 -2.44
N TYR A 56 -11.55 3.56 -3.75
CA TYR A 56 -11.86 2.43 -4.62
C TYR A 56 -13.28 1.86 -4.36
N ALA A 57 -13.36 0.58 -4.00
CA ALA A 57 -14.63 -0.08 -3.70
C ALA A 57 -15.25 0.30 -2.34
N PHE A 58 -14.61 1.15 -1.54
CA PHE A 58 -14.98 1.48 -0.17
C PHE A 58 -15.39 2.95 0.00
N GLU A 59 -15.88 3.60 -1.05
CA GLU A 59 -16.32 5.02 -1.07
C GLU A 59 -17.29 5.36 0.06
N TYR A 60 -18.12 4.41 0.49
CA TYR A 60 -19.04 4.60 1.61
C TYR A 60 -18.38 4.84 2.97
N LEU A 61 -17.06 4.59 3.09
CA LEU A 61 -16.26 4.91 4.30
C LEU A 61 -15.81 6.38 4.34
N ALA A 62 -15.77 7.09 3.20
CA ALA A 62 -15.23 8.45 3.10
C ALA A 62 -15.81 9.42 4.15
N PRO A 63 -17.14 9.57 4.32
CA PRO A 63 -17.71 10.51 5.27
C PRO A 63 -17.32 10.25 6.73
N HIS A 64 -16.88 9.02 7.02
CA HIS A 64 -16.52 8.60 8.37
C HIS A 64 -15.03 8.66 8.63
N LEU A 65 -14.19 8.45 7.59
CA LEU A 65 -12.73 8.52 7.71
C LEU A 65 -12.22 9.96 7.69
N GLU A 66 -12.84 10.85 6.90
CA GLU A 66 -12.48 12.27 6.83
C GLU A 66 -12.66 13.04 8.16
N GLU A 67 -13.55 12.57 9.03
CA GLU A 67 -13.79 13.19 10.35
C GLU A 67 -12.85 12.70 11.45
N LEU A 68 -11.99 11.72 11.17
CA LEU A 68 -11.14 11.08 12.16
C LEU A 68 -9.68 11.57 12.06
N ASP A 69 -9.04 11.73 13.22
CA ASP A 69 -7.59 11.85 13.31
C ASP A 69 -6.96 10.44 13.20
N ILE A 70 -6.48 10.09 12.00
CA ILE A 70 -6.03 8.74 11.65
C ILE A 70 -4.54 8.77 11.31
N SER A 71 -3.77 7.88 11.92
CA SER A 71 -2.38 7.66 11.52
C SER A 71 -2.28 6.76 10.29
N LEU A 72 -1.20 6.94 9.52
CA LEU A 72 -0.92 6.10 8.33
C LEU A 72 -0.87 4.60 8.67
N ASN A 73 -0.33 4.24 9.84
CA ASN A 73 -0.30 2.84 10.29
C ASN A 73 -1.71 2.27 10.53
N GLU A 74 -2.61 3.05 11.13
CA GLU A 74 -3.99 2.61 11.39
C GLU A 74 -4.77 2.44 10.08
N LEU A 75 -4.60 3.38 9.15
CA LEU A 75 -5.24 3.30 7.84
C LEU A 75 -4.71 2.11 7.03
N ASN A 76 -3.40 1.86 7.06
CA ASN A 76 -2.79 0.71 6.40
C ASN A 76 -3.24 -0.64 7.00
N ASP A 77 -3.39 -0.74 8.34
CA ASP A 77 -3.91 -1.95 8.99
C ASP A 77 -5.38 -2.21 8.59
N LEU A 78 -6.21 -1.16 8.54
CA LEU A 78 -7.58 -1.28 8.04
C LEU A 78 -7.59 -1.74 6.58
N ALA A 79 -6.79 -1.10 5.72
CA ALA A 79 -6.67 -1.45 4.30
C ALA A 79 -6.25 -2.91 4.11
N ALA A 80 -5.28 -3.41 4.88
CA ALA A 80 -4.83 -4.80 4.82
C ALA A 80 -5.94 -5.79 5.20
N ARG A 81 -6.76 -5.46 6.19
CA ARG A 81 -7.91 -6.28 6.58
C ARG A 81 -8.97 -6.30 5.49
N LEU A 82 -9.34 -5.14 4.95
CA LEU A 82 -10.35 -5.01 3.90
C LEU A 82 -9.91 -5.69 2.59
N ALA A 83 -8.63 -5.54 2.21
CA ALA A 83 -8.07 -6.20 1.03
C ALA A 83 -8.13 -7.73 1.11
N SER A 84 -8.10 -8.28 2.32
CA SER A 84 -8.11 -9.72 2.59
C SER A 84 -9.51 -10.34 2.67
N LEU A 85 -10.59 -9.54 2.50
CA LEU A 85 -11.96 -10.01 2.44
C LEU A 85 -12.30 -10.57 1.06
N ASP A 86 -12.96 -11.70 1.04
CA ASP A 86 -13.61 -12.20 -0.18
C ASP A 86 -14.91 -11.41 -0.48
N GLU A 87 -15.58 -11.74 -1.58
CA GLU A 87 -16.77 -11.01 -2.01
C GLU A 87 -17.92 -11.06 -0.98
N VAL A 88 -18.18 -12.22 -0.39
CA VAL A 88 -19.24 -12.39 0.62
C VAL A 88 -18.88 -11.66 1.91
N GLN A 89 -17.63 -11.76 2.33
CA GLN A 89 -17.12 -11.05 3.50
C GLN A 89 -17.13 -9.52 3.29
N GLY A 90 -16.89 -9.04 2.06
CA GLY A 90 -17.01 -7.63 1.71
C GLY A 90 -18.44 -7.11 1.86
N ILE A 91 -19.43 -7.86 1.37
CA ILE A 91 -20.86 -7.55 1.55
C ILE A 91 -21.22 -7.56 3.05
N ALA A 92 -20.74 -8.55 3.79
CA ALA A 92 -20.96 -8.64 5.23
C ALA A 92 -20.35 -7.45 5.98
N PHE A 93 -19.13 -7.04 5.64
CA PHE A 93 -18.49 -5.86 6.24
C PHE A 93 -19.33 -4.60 6.02
N GLU A 94 -19.78 -4.33 4.79
CA GLU A 94 -20.64 -3.17 4.48
C GLU A 94 -21.95 -3.20 5.26
N GLY A 95 -22.57 -4.38 5.37
CA GLY A 95 -23.79 -4.55 6.15
C GLY A 95 -23.58 -4.32 7.65
N LEU A 96 -22.55 -4.94 8.22
CA LEU A 96 -22.17 -4.76 9.63
C LEU A 96 -21.83 -3.30 9.94
N PHE A 97 -21.10 -2.64 9.03
CA PHE A 97 -20.77 -1.23 9.12
C PHE A 97 -22.03 -0.35 9.14
N SER A 98 -22.95 -0.57 8.20
CA SER A 98 -24.22 0.15 8.14
C SER A 98 -25.06 -0.03 9.40
N MET A 99 -25.12 -1.24 9.97
CA MET A 99 -25.81 -1.50 11.23
C MET A 99 -25.16 -0.78 12.41
N GLU A 100 -23.82 -0.75 12.48
CA GLU A 100 -23.12 -0.08 13.57
C GLU A 100 -23.26 1.45 13.46
N VAL A 101 -23.22 2.03 12.25
CA VAL A 101 -23.54 3.46 12.01
C VAL A 101 -24.93 3.79 12.53
N GLN A 102 -25.96 3.02 12.16
CA GLN A 102 -27.36 3.25 12.61
C GLN A 102 -27.48 3.18 14.13
N LYS A 103 -26.82 2.20 14.76
CA LYS A 103 -26.81 2.04 16.22
C LYS A 103 -26.15 3.26 16.90
N LYS A 104 -25.02 3.76 16.37
CA LYS A 104 -24.29 4.90 16.94
C LYS A 104 -24.97 6.24 16.71
N VAL A 105 -25.66 6.44 15.59
CA VAL A 105 -26.53 7.62 15.37
C VAL A 105 -27.55 7.73 16.52
N ASN A 106 -28.10 6.62 16.97
CA ASN A 106 -29.11 6.59 18.03
C ASN A 106 -28.53 6.73 19.45
N THR A 107 -27.22 6.53 19.64
CA THR A 107 -26.59 6.47 20.99
C THR A 107 -25.53 7.56 21.24
N ASN A 108 -24.69 7.88 20.24
CA ASN A 108 -23.49 8.72 20.42
C ASN A 108 -23.28 9.74 19.30
N GLY A 109 -24.31 10.19 18.59
CA GLY A 109 -24.17 11.16 17.50
C GLY A 109 -23.54 10.60 16.21
N GLY A 110 -23.41 9.27 16.10
CA GLY A 110 -23.05 8.62 14.82
C GLY A 110 -21.55 8.43 14.54
N ILE A 111 -20.66 8.80 15.47
CA ILE A 111 -19.20 8.68 15.24
C ILE A 111 -18.78 7.22 15.29
N ILE A 112 -18.30 6.72 14.16
CA ILE A 112 -17.61 5.43 14.02
C ILE A 112 -16.12 5.67 14.19
N THR A 113 -15.48 4.95 15.09
CA THR A 113 -14.03 5.07 15.32
C THR A 113 -13.24 4.13 14.39
N MET A 114 -11.94 4.39 14.22
CA MET A 114 -11.04 3.47 13.51
C MET A 114 -11.04 2.07 14.14
N GLN A 115 -11.11 1.98 15.48
CA GLN A 115 -11.18 0.67 16.16
C GLN A 115 -12.47 -0.07 15.80
N ASP A 116 -13.62 0.61 15.74
CA ASP A 116 -14.88 -0.02 15.32
C ASP A 116 -14.77 -0.59 13.89
N MET A 117 -14.22 0.15 12.94
CA MET A 117 -14.02 -0.30 11.55
C MET A 117 -13.12 -1.54 11.49
N ARG A 118 -12.08 -1.58 12.31
CA ARG A 118 -11.17 -2.72 12.41
C ARG A 118 -11.85 -3.94 13.03
N ASP A 119 -12.66 -3.74 14.07
CA ASP A 119 -13.46 -4.80 14.70
C ASP A 119 -14.46 -5.39 13.70
N LEU A 120 -15.12 -4.55 12.91
CA LEU A 120 -16.03 -4.97 11.85
C LEU A 120 -15.30 -5.77 10.76
N ALA A 121 -14.11 -5.33 10.33
CA ALA A 121 -13.32 -6.04 9.33
C ALA A 121 -12.83 -7.42 9.82
N VAL A 122 -12.52 -7.56 11.11
CA VAL A 122 -12.23 -8.87 11.72
C VAL A 122 -13.49 -9.72 11.80
N SER A 123 -14.59 -9.12 12.23
CA SER A 123 -15.89 -9.82 12.38
C SER A 123 -16.42 -10.33 11.04
N ALA A 124 -16.17 -9.63 9.95
CA ALA A 124 -16.53 -10.08 8.60
C ALA A 124 -15.82 -11.40 8.16
N LYS A 125 -14.81 -11.85 8.90
CA LYS A 125 -14.15 -13.15 8.71
C LYS A 125 -14.60 -14.24 9.68
N THR A 126 -15.57 -13.93 10.51
CA THR A 126 -16.11 -14.87 11.52
C THR A 126 -17.55 -15.21 11.19
N ASP A 127 -18.11 -16.22 11.85
CA ASP A 127 -19.50 -16.66 11.66
C ASP A 127 -20.49 -15.84 12.51
N CYS A 128 -20.27 -14.51 12.63
CA CYS A 128 -21.14 -13.64 13.44
C CYS A 128 -22.28 -12.98 12.65
N TYR A 129 -22.49 -13.36 11.41
CA TYR A 129 -23.49 -12.79 10.51
C TYR A 129 -24.03 -13.84 9.54
N HIS A 130 -25.15 -13.52 8.90
CA HIS A 130 -25.66 -14.23 7.73
C HIS A 130 -25.84 -13.27 6.57
N VAL A 131 -25.54 -13.75 5.35
CA VAL A 131 -25.81 -13.06 4.09
C VAL A 131 -26.85 -13.87 3.33
N VAL A 132 -27.98 -13.25 3.05
CA VAL A 132 -29.11 -13.86 2.35
C VAL A 132 -29.24 -13.21 0.97
N ASP A 133 -29.41 -14.00 -0.08
CA ASP A 133 -29.69 -13.49 -1.43
C ASP A 133 -31.13 -12.94 -1.49
N ALA A 134 -31.27 -11.66 -1.13
CA ALA A 134 -32.54 -10.95 -1.12
C ALA A 134 -32.28 -9.45 -1.32
N ALA A 135 -32.74 -8.92 -2.44
CA ALA A 135 -32.54 -7.51 -2.81
C ALA A 135 -33.53 -6.53 -2.15
N ASP A 136 -34.64 -7.04 -1.64
CA ASP A 136 -35.72 -6.23 -1.06
C ASP A 136 -36.55 -7.03 -0.05
N ASP A 137 -37.49 -6.36 0.61
CA ASP A 137 -38.39 -6.98 1.59
C ASP A 137 -39.23 -8.13 0.99
N ALA A 138 -39.58 -8.08 -0.30
CA ALA A 138 -40.38 -9.12 -0.93
C ALA A 138 -39.56 -10.40 -1.16
N ALA A 139 -38.31 -10.26 -1.61
CA ALA A 139 -37.36 -11.36 -1.76
C ALA A 139 -37.02 -11.97 -0.39
N LEU A 140 -36.76 -11.12 0.61
CA LEU A 140 -36.49 -11.53 1.98
C LEU A 140 -37.65 -12.32 2.59
N GLY A 141 -38.89 -11.81 2.51
CA GLY A 141 -40.05 -12.47 3.02
C GLY A 141 -40.33 -13.81 2.33
N ARG A 142 -40.06 -13.91 1.03
CA ARG A 142 -40.13 -15.17 0.30
C ARG A 142 -39.10 -16.17 0.80
N PHE A 143 -37.83 -15.72 0.99
CA PHE A 143 -36.76 -16.56 1.54
C PHE A 143 -37.15 -17.18 2.90
N TYR A 144 -37.67 -16.36 3.83
CA TYR A 144 -38.08 -16.84 5.14
C TYR A 144 -39.25 -17.82 5.06
N ALA A 145 -40.22 -17.54 4.18
CA ALA A 145 -41.40 -18.36 4.02
C ALA A 145 -41.11 -19.71 3.32
N GLU A 146 -40.18 -19.74 2.35
CA GLU A 146 -39.84 -20.96 1.60
C GLU A 146 -38.84 -21.86 2.32
N ASN A 147 -38.13 -21.38 3.33
CA ASN A 147 -37.12 -22.13 4.08
C ASN A 147 -37.57 -22.49 5.51
N ASP A 148 -38.88 -22.49 5.78
CA ASP A 148 -39.48 -22.92 7.05
C ASP A 148 -39.02 -22.12 8.28
N PHE A 149 -38.54 -20.87 8.10
CA PHE A 149 -38.18 -20.00 9.22
C PHE A 149 -39.36 -19.35 9.93
N ILE A 150 -40.57 -19.52 9.40
CA ILE A 150 -41.82 -19.01 9.98
C ILE A 150 -42.72 -20.17 10.33
N PRO A 151 -42.71 -20.65 11.61
CA PRO A 151 -43.49 -21.82 12.02
C PRO A 151 -45.00 -21.71 11.76
N GLU A 152 -45.54 -20.48 11.76
CA GLU A 152 -46.95 -20.21 11.50
C GLU A 152 -47.38 -20.52 10.07
N LEU A 153 -46.45 -20.69 9.16
CA LEU A 153 -46.72 -21.06 7.76
C LEU A 153 -46.65 -22.57 7.52
N GLU A 154 -46.29 -23.36 8.52
CA GLU A 154 -46.24 -24.81 8.42
C GLU A 154 -47.65 -25.38 8.07
N GLY A 155 -47.71 -26.17 6.99
CA GLY A 155 -48.93 -26.80 6.52
C GLY A 155 -49.92 -25.87 5.78
N VAL A 156 -49.56 -24.64 5.48
CA VAL A 156 -50.35 -23.71 4.66
C VAL A 156 -50.50 -24.26 3.23
N PRO A 157 -51.76 -24.39 2.70
CA PRO A 157 -51.95 -24.84 1.33
C PRO A 157 -51.24 -23.94 0.31
N TYR A 158 -50.65 -24.55 -0.70
CA TYR A 158 -49.86 -23.82 -1.72
C TYR A 158 -50.63 -22.69 -2.43
N ALA A 159 -51.99 -22.87 -2.57
CA ALA A 159 -52.84 -21.80 -3.14
C ALA A 159 -52.89 -20.55 -2.26
N VAL A 160 -52.85 -20.73 -0.93
CA VAL A 160 -52.81 -19.62 0.03
C VAL A 160 -51.41 -19.05 0.15
N PHE A 161 -50.38 -19.90 0.13
CA PHE A 161 -48.98 -19.51 0.17
C PHE A 161 -48.64 -18.48 -0.93
N LYS A 162 -49.12 -18.68 -2.16
CA LYS A 162 -48.93 -17.76 -3.28
C LYS A 162 -49.59 -16.38 -3.09
N MET A 163 -50.52 -16.25 -2.16
CA MET A 163 -51.25 -15.00 -1.87
C MET A 163 -50.68 -14.26 -0.66
N LEU A 164 -49.58 -14.73 -0.08
CA LEU A 164 -48.92 -14.09 1.04
C LEU A 164 -48.34 -12.74 0.62
N ASP A 165 -48.43 -11.74 1.48
CA ASP A 165 -47.72 -10.49 1.38
C ASP A 165 -46.26 -10.69 1.80
N PHE A 166 -45.42 -11.19 0.87
CA PHE A 166 -44.02 -11.44 1.14
C PHE A 166 -43.30 -10.15 1.54
N ALA A 167 -43.65 -8.99 0.97
CA ALA A 167 -43.05 -7.72 1.35
C ALA A 167 -43.38 -7.33 2.81
N GLY A 168 -44.62 -7.61 3.26
CA GLY A 168 -45.01 -7.44 4.65
C GLY A 168 -44.26 -8.36 5.59
N ILE A 169 -44.09 -9.63 5.21
CA ILE A 169 -43.31 -10.61 5.96
C ILE A 169 -41.84 -10.16 6.05
N GLY A 170 -41.20 -9.80 4.94
CA GLY A 170 -39.80 -9.36 4.91
C GLY A 170 -39.55 -8.12 5.78
N ARG A 171 -40.47 -7.12 5.73
CA ARG A 171 -40.38 -5.94 6.62
C ARG A 171 -40.47 -6.36 8.11
N MET A 172 -41.35 -7.30 8.45
CA MET A 172 -41.49 -7.79 9.82
C MET A 172 -40.21 -8.46 10.29
N MET A 173 -39.62 -9.36 9.48
CA MET A 173 -38.36 -10.06 9.79
C MET A 173 -37.21 -9.06 9.93
N ARG A 174 -37.03 -8.18 8.95
CA ARG A 174 -35.96 -7.16 8.98
C ARG A 174 -36.05 -6.27 10.22
N HIS A 175 -37.25 -5.83 10.61
CA HIS A 175 -37.43 -5.04 11.84
C HIS A 175 -37.12 -5.83 13.11
N GLY A 176 -37.41 -7.11 13.13
CA GLY A 176 -37.11 -7.99 14.28
C GLY A 176 -35.60 -8.24 14.44
N GLU A 177 -34.87 -8.32 13.34
CA GLU A 177 -33.47 -8.70 13.32
C GLU A 177 -32.51 -7.48 13.21
N ASN A 178 -33.04 -6.29 12.88
CA ASN A 178 -32.29 -5.08 12.62
C ASN A 178 -31.23 -5.24 11.52
N GLY A 179 -31.47 -6.11 10.54
CA GLY A 179 -30.57 -6.31 9.40
C GLY A 179 -30.73 -5.21 8.34
N VAL A 180 -29.82 -5.21 7.37
CA VAL A 180 -29.73 -4.19 6.32
C VAL A 180 -29.58 -4.83 4.94
N PHE A 181 -30.04 -4.14 3.90
CA PHE A 181 -29.76 -4.51 2.52
C PHE A 181 -28.44 -3.88 2.04
N VAL A 182 -27.63 -4.69 1.36
CA VAL A 182 -26.39 -4.31 0.69
C VAL A 182 -26.43 -4.87 -0.72
N GLY A 183 -26.53 -4.01 -1.73
CA GLY A 183 -26.75 -4.45 -3.11
C GLY A 183 -27.95 -5.38 -3.25
N ASN A 184 -27.72 -6.59 -3.71
CA ASN A 184 -28.75 -7.62 -3.88
C ASN A 184 -28.84 -8.61 -2.69
N CYS A 185 -28.16 -8.31 -1.59
CA CYS A 185 -28.11 -9.18 -0.42
C CYS A 185 -28.71 -8.50 0.80
N TYR A 186 -29.22 -9.30 1.70
CA TYR A 186 -29.61 -8.90 3.03
C TYR A 186 -28.60 -9.44 4.04
N VAL A 187 -28.10 -8.57 4.91
CA VAL A 187 -27.13 -8.91 5.95
C VAL A 187 -27.77 -8.75 7.32
N LEU A 188 -27.65 -9.77 8.15
CA LEU A 188 -28.07 -9.70 9.55
C LEU A 188 -26.92 -10.19 10.45
N ARG A 189 -26.85 -9.61 11.65
CA ARG A 189 -25.88 -10.00 12.67
C ARG A 189 -26.57 -10.89 13.70
N ASP A 190 -25.95 -12.03 14.04
CA ASP A 190 -26.50 -12.98 15.00
C ASP A 190 -25.71 -13.07 16.32
N SER A 191 -24.47 -12.57 16.34
CA SER A 191 -23.62 -12.62 17.52
C SER A 191 -22.80 -11.34 17.74
N GLU A 192 -22.00 -11.29 18.80
CA GLU A 192 -21.17 -10.13 19.11
C GLU A 192 -19.98 -9.99 18.13
N LEU A 193 -19.53 -8.75 17.94
CA LEU A 193 -18.38 -8.46 17.11
C LEU A 193 -17.10 -8.96 17.77
N THR A 194 -16.16 -9.41 16.95
CA THR A 194 -14.82 -9.82 17.38
C THR A 194 -13.91 -8.60 17.41
N ALA A 195 -13.27 -8.32 18.55
CA ALA A 195 -12.34 -7.21 18.67
C ALA A 195 -11.07 -7.47 17.86
N ALA A 196 -10.65 -6.46 17.10
CA ALA A 196 -9.37 -6.48 16.41
C ALA A 196 -8.22 -6.26 17.41
N PRO A 197 -7.06 -6.91 17.20
CA PRO A 197 -5.88 -6.66 18.01
C PRO A 197 -5.45 -5.18 17.91
N PRO A 198 -4.79 -4.62 18.96
CA PRO A 198 -4.28 -3.26 18.93
C PRO A 198 -3.38 -3.00 17.71
N CYS A 199 -3.49 -1.82 17.12
CA CYS A 199 -2.61 -1.34 16.06
C CYS A 199 -1.64 -0.29 16.61
N ALA A 200 -0.42 -0.27 16.06
CA ALA A 200 0.52 0.79 16.36
C ALA A 200 0.01 2.11 15.78
N LYS A 201 -0.01 3.15 16.62
CA LYS A 201 -0.33 4.51 16.21
C LYS A 201 0.95 5.24 15.79
N GLY A 202 0.79 6.28 14.98
CA GLY A 202 1.87 7.17 14.58
C GLY A 202 2.50 6.79 13.25
N LEU A 203 3.74 7.25 13.06
CA LEU A 203 4.48 7.06 11.80
C LEU A 203 5.00 5.62 11.66
N PRO A 204 5.14 5.13 10.43
CA PRO A 204 5.78 3.86 10.15
C PRO A 204 7.21 3.81 10.71
N SER A 205 7.61 2.65 11.24
CA SER A 205 8.98 2.42 11.68
C SER A 205 9.80 1.74 10.59
N LYS A 206 11.10 2.07 10.53
CA LYS A 206 12.02 1.44 9.58
C LYS A 206 12.08 -0.07 9.84
N PRO A 207 11.88 -0.92 8.80
CA PRO A 207 12.02 -2.35 8.92
C PRO A 207 13.45 -2.78 9.31
N SER A 208 13.56 -3.88 10.06
CA SER A 208 14.86 -4.41 10.51
C SER A 208 15.56 -5.32 9.51
N TYR A 209 14.89 -5.68 8.41
CA TYR A 209 15.41 -6.48 7.30
C TYR A 209 15.58 -5.60 6.06
N LEU A 210 16.43 -6.00 5.12
CA LEU A 210 16.57 -5.31 3.83
C LEU A 210 15.55 -5.81 2.80
N PHE A 211 15.47 -7.13 2.67
CA PHE A 211 14.48 -7.76 1.80
C PHE A 211 13.88 -8.95 2.53
N ARG A 212 12.61 -9.16 2.37
CA ARG A 212 11.86 -10.29 2.89
C ARG A 212 11.06 -10.96 1.80
N LEU A 213 11.33 -12.21 1.55
CA LEU A 213 10.64 -13.03 0.57
C LEU A 213 9.79 -14.08 1.26
N THR A 214 8.56 -14.27 0.84
CA THR A 214 7.80 -15.47 1.14
C THR A 214 7.84 -16.36 -0.09
N LEU A 215 8.49 -17.50 0.03
CA LEU A 215 8.69 -18.47 -1.04
C LEU A 215 7.73 -19.64 -0.87
N GLY A 216 7.21 -20.14 -1.98
CA GLY A 216 6.43 -21.36 -2.06
C GLY A 216 6.92 -22.24 -3.20
N LEU A 217 6.41 -23.46 -3.30
CA LEU A 217 6.68 -24.31 -4.47
C LEU A 217 5.82 -23.84 -5.66
N HIS A 218 6.33 -24.04 -6.88
CA HIS A 218 5.58 -23.79 -8.09
C HIS A 218 4.24 -24.54 -8.07
N PRO A 219 3.14 -23.97 -8.60
CA PRO A 219 1.80 -24.58 -8.56
C PRO A 219 1.70 -26.02 -9.08
N ASP A 220 2.65 -26.44 -9.92
CA ASP A 220 2.74 -27.82 -10.41
C ASP A 220 3.06 -28.83 -9.27
N PHE A 221 3.64 -28.35 -8.18
CA PHE A 221 3.87 -29.12 -6.96
C PHE A 221 2.67 -28.91 -6.03
N LYS A 222 1.81 -29.89 -5.86
CA LYS A 222 0.60 -29.84 -5.02
C LYS A 222 0.86 -29.62 -3.52
N ASP A 223 1.93 -28.95 -3.17
CA ASP A 223 2.38 -28.72 -1.81
C ASP A 223 2.26 -27.24 -1.45
N ALA A 224 1.56 -26.93 -0.37
CA ALA A 224 1.30 -25.59 0.12
C ALA A 224 2.36 -25.09 1.13
N ARG A 225 3.53 -25.74 1.22
CA ARG A 225 4.61 -25.29 2.12
C ARG A 225 5.13 -23.94 1.67
N THR A 226 5.34 -23.07 2.64
CA THR A 226 5.93 -21.75 2.44
C THR A 226 7.07 -21.52 3.42
N VAL A 227 8.02 -20.69 3.04
CA VAL A 227 9.09 -20.23 3.92
C VAL A 227 9.28 -18.72 3.76
N THR A 228 9.50 -18.02 4.87
CA THR A 228 9.91 -16.62 4.85
C THR A 228 11.41 -16.52 5.01
N LEU A 229 12.06 -15.78 4.10
CA LEU A 229 13.51 -15.63 4.05
C LEU A 229 13.88 -14.15 3.99
N ASP A 230 14.68 -13.71 4.97
CA ASP A 230 15.27 -12.36 4.98
C ASP A 230 16.64 -12.41 4.28
N LEU A 231 16.84 -11.53 3.30
CA LEU A 231 18.10 -11.39 2.56
C LEU A 231 18.87 -10.13 3.02
N PRO A 232 20.23 -10.14 2.99
CA PRO A 232 21.06 -11.26 2.56
C PRO A 232 21.08 -12.40 3.57
N ALA A 233 20.96 -13.62 3.05
CA ALA A 233 20.95 -14.85 3.83
C ALA A 233 22.29 -15.60 3.69
N THR A 234 22.69 -16.30 4.76
CA THR A 234 23.85 -17.19 4.71
C THR A 234 23.49 -18.50 4.01
N GLU A 235 24.48 -19.23 3.48
CA GLU A 235 24.27 -20.55 2.86
C GLU A 235 23.51 -21.53 3.78
N ALA A 236 23.77 -21.48 5.10
CA ALA A 236 23.06 -22.30 6.06
C ALA A 236 21.55 -21.96 6.12
N LYS A 237 21.18 -20.67 6.05
CA LYS A 237 19.78 -20.24 6.01
C LYS A 237 19.11 -20.61 4.68
N LEU A 238 19.83 -20.47 3.57
CA LEU A 238 19.35 -20.87 2.24
C LEU A 238 19.08 -22.38 2.20
N SER A 239 20.01 -23.20 2.69
CA SER A 239 19.86 -24.65 2.77
C SER A 239 18.69 -25.07 3.68
N ALA A 240 18.53 -24.41 4.84
CA ALA A 240 17.41 -24.66 5.74
C ALA A 240 16.05 -24.30 5.10
N ALA A 241 16.00 -23.22 4.33
CA ALA A 241 14.80 -22.83 3.60
C ALA A 241 14.44 -23.86 2.50
N GLN A 242 15.42 -24.38 1.77
CA GLN A 242 15.23 -25.47 0.81
C GLN A 242 14.71 -26.75 1.46
N GLU A 243 15.29 -27.13 2.61
CA GLU A 243 14.83 -28.29 3.38
C GLU A 243 13.37 -28.11 3.85
N GLN A 244 13.02 -26.93 4.35
CA GLN A 244 11.65 -26.61 4.79
C GLN A 244 10.66 -26.67 3.64
N LEU A 245 11.02 -26.14 2.45
CA LEU A 245 10.21 -26.23 1.24
C LEU A 245 10.18 -27.66 0.66
N GLY A 246 11.19 -28.48 0.96
CA GLY A 246 11.33 -29.84 0.42
C GLY A 246 11.79 -29.86 -1.04
N THR A 247 12.57 -28.88 -1.47
CA THR A 247 13.18 -28.81 -2.79
C THR A 247 14.69 -28.59 -2.67
N LEU A 248 15.44 -29.10 -3.64
CA LEU A 248 16.88 -28.88 -3.75
C LEU A 248 17.22 -27.80 -4.81
N LYS A 249 16.22 -27.33 -5.53
CA LYS A 249 16.41 -26.39 -6.63
C LYS A 249 15.48 -25.18 -6.48
N TRP A 250 16.07 -24.00 -6.50
CA TRP A 250 15.32 -22.74 -6.46
C TRP A 250 14.42 -22.53 -7.68
N GLU A 251 14.76 -23.11 -8.84
CA GLU A 251 13.94 -23.11 -10.05
C GLU A 251 12.51 -23.66 -9.82
N ASN A 252 12.32 -24.50 -8.78
CA ASN A 252 11.02 -25.05 -8.42
C ASN A 252 10.22 -24.15 -7.46
N THR A 253 10.73 -22.97 -7.16
CA THR A 253 10.10 -22.05 -6.21
C THR A 253 9.55 -20.81 -6.90
N VAL A 254 8.54 -20.22 -6.28
CA VAL A 254 7.95 -18.94 -6.68
C VAL A 254 7.94 -17.98 -5.48
N VAL A 255 8.07 -16.70 -5.75
CA VAL A 255 7.86 -15.67 -4.73
C VAL A 255 6.36 -15.42 -4.61
N LEU A 256 5.81 -15.69 -3.44
CA LEU A 256 4.41 -15.48 -3.11
C LEU A 256 4.18 -14.07 -2.55
N ASN A 257 5.17 -13.53 -1.85
CA ASN A 257 5.14 -12.17 -1.32
C ASN A 257 6.57 -11.62 -1.25
N TYR A 258 6.68 -10.33 -1.48
CA TYR A 258 7.92 -9.58 -1.45
C TYR A 258 7.75 -8.29 -0.63
N ASP A 259 8.74 -7.95 0.17
CA ASP A 259 8.92 -6.65 0.78
C ASP A 259 10.41 -6.29 0.82
N GLY A 260 10.78 -5.06 0.46
CA GLY A 260 12.20 -4.72 0.38
C GLY A 260 12.48 -3.22 0.24
N ILE A 261 13.71 -2.88 0.61
CA ILE A 261 14.22 -1.51 0.71
C ILE A 261 14.32 -0.77 -0.64
N LEU A 262 14.35 -1.51 -1.77
CA LEU A 262 14.47 -0.92 -3.11
C LEU A 262 13.11 -0.78 -3.76
N PRO A 263 12.81 0.37 -4.41
CA PRO A 263 11.58 0.53 -5.18
C PRO A 263 11.55 -0.44 -6.36
N ASN A 264 10.36 -0.77 -6.85
CA ASN A 264 10.11 -1.65 -7.99
C ASN A 264 10.65 -3.08 -7.87
N ALA A 265 11.26 -3.44 -6.76
CA ALA A 265 11.87 -4.75 -6.61
C ALA A 265 10.84 -5.91 -6.56
N ALA A 266 9.55 -5.62 -6.44
CA ALA A 266 8.48 -6.59 -6.67
C ALA A 266 8.52 -7.15 -8.11
N SER A 267 8.97 -6.36 -9.10
CA SER A 267 9.15 -6.81 -10.48
C SER A 267 10.29 -7.83 -10.64
N PHE A 268 11.26 -7.84 -9.71
CA PHE A 268 12.31 -8.87 -9.66
C PHE A 268 11.75 -10.24 -9.27
N ALA A 269 10.59 -10.27 -8.62
CA ALA A 269 9.95 -11.48 -8.11
C ALA A 269 9.04 -12.19 -9.13
N ASP A 270 8.66 -11.54 -10.22
CA ASP A 270 7.73 -12.09 -11.24
C ASP A 270 8.40 -13.10 -12.18
N ARG A 271 9.70 -13.36 -12.04
CA ARG A 271 10.47 -14.31 -12.86
C ARG A 271 10.87 -15.54 -12.01
N PRO A 272 11.26 -16.66 -12.63
CA PRO A 272 11.91 -17.75 -11.89
C PRO A 272 13.01 -17.15 -11.02
N VAL A 273 12.94 -17.40 -9.71
CA VAL A 273 13.73 -16.65 -8.72
C VAL A 273 15.20 -16.98 -8.92
N GLU A 274 15.96 -16.03 -9.45
CA GLU A 274 17.42 -16.01 -9.36
C GLU A 274 17.83 -15.62 -7.94
N LEU A 275 17.49 -16.49 -6.97
CA LEU A 275 17.67 -16.18 -5.54
C LEU A 275 19.13 -15.87 -5.19
N GLU A 276 20.09 -16.49 -5.90
CA GLU A 276 21.51 -16.24 -5.71
C GLU A 276 21.87 -14.80 -6.10
N ALA A 277 21.46 -14.33 -7.28
CA ALA A 277 21.66 -12.95 -7.72
C ALA A 277 20.94 -11.95 -6.80
N PHE A 278 19.73 -12.29 -6.33
CA PHE A 278 19.01 -11.44 -5.39
C PHE A 278 19.70 -11.36 -4.03
N ASN A 279 20.27 -12.46 -3.55
CA ASN A 279 21.06 -12.48 -2.34
C ASN A 279 22.37 -11.67 -2.47
N GLU A 280 22.96 -11.67 -3.67
CA GLU A 280 24.14 -10.84 -4.00
C GLU A 280 23.77 -9.35 -3.99
N LEU A 281 22.67 -8.96 -4.62
CA LEU A 281 22.14 -7.58 -4.56
C LEU A 281 21.88 -7.13 -3.11
N ALA A 282 21.27 -8.00 -2.33
CA ALA A 282 21.01 -7.73 -0.91
C ALA A 282 22.30 -7.55 -0.11
N ALA A 283 23.34 -8.33 -0.41
CA ALA A 283 24.66 -8.17 0.20
C ALA A 283 25.33 -6.86 -0.23
N ALA A 284 25.27 -6.50 -1.51
CA ALA A 284 25.80 -5.25 -2.01
C ALA A 284 25.14 -4.03 -1.35
N VAL A 285 23.81 -4.06 -1.19
CA VAL A 285 23.06 -3.00 -0.50
C VAL A 285 23.43 -2.93 0.99
N ARG A 286 23.58 -4.07 1.68
CA ARG A 286 24.01 -4.12 3.10
C ARG A 286 25.40 -3.53 3.31
N ASP A 287 26.33 -3.88 2.43
CA ASP A 287 27.75 -3.55 2.55
C ASP A 287 28.12 -2.20 1.90
N MET A 288 27.10 -1.47 1.45
CA MET A 288 27.22 -0.16 0.80
C MET A 288 27.90 0.86 1.71
N PRO A 289 28.94 1.57 1.25
CA PRO A 289 29.58 2.62 2.04
C PRO A 289 28.64 3.83 2.18
N SER A 290 28.55 4.43 3.37
CA SER A 290 27.70 5.60 3.64
C SER A 290 26.26 5.40 3.13
N PRO A 291 25.54 4.40 3.64
CA PRO A 291 24.23 3.99 3.11
C PRO A 291 23.22 5.14 3.16
N GLU A 292 23.35 6.09 4.10
CA GLU A 292 22.50 7.29 4.21
C GLU A 292 22.58 8.21 2.99
N LYS A 293 23.66 8.13 2.20
CA LYS A 293 23.86 8.93 0.96
C LYS A 293 23.69 8.10 -0.30
N GLN A 294 24.18 6.87 -0.26
CA GLN A 294 24.22 6.02 -1.46
C GLN A 294 22.88 5.34 -1.74
N LEU A 295 22.15 4.96 -0.70
CA LEU A 295 20.87 4.27 -0.87
C LEU A 295 19.80 5.15 -1.53
N PRO A 296 19.57 6.43 -1.12
CA PRO A 296 18.66 7.31 -1.85
C PRO A 296 19.07 7.53 -3.31
N LYS A 297 20.38 7.59 -3.59
CA LYS A 297 20.90 7.69 -4.94
C LYS A 297 20.59 6.45 -5.78
N LEU A 298 20.82 5.25 -5.22
CA LEU A 298 20.44 4.00 -5.88
C LEU A 298 18.92 3.96 -6.17
N LYS A 299 18.09 4.30 -5.19
CA LYS A 299 16.64 4.36 -5.36
C LYS A 299 16.22 5.32 -6.48
N ALA A 300 16.81 6.51 -6.50
CA ALA A 300 16.57 7.49 -7.56
C ALA A 300 16.92 6.96 -8.96
N LEU A 301 18.05 6.24 -9.09
CA LEU A 301 18.46 5.62 -10.35
C LEU A 301 17.53 4.47 -10.77
N LEU A 302 17.11 3.64 -9.83
CA LEU A 302 16.19 2.53 -10.10
C LEU A 302 14.82 3.03 -10.60
N GLU A 303 14.29 4.11 -10.01
CA GLU A 303 13.05 4.73 -10.48
C GLU A 303 13.26 5.46 -11.83
N GLN A 304 14.32 6.25 -11.95
CA GLN A 304 14.60 7.00 -13.17
C GLN A 304 14.75 6.13 -14.42
N PHE A 305 15.32 4.94 -14.26
CA PHE A 305 15.53 4.00 -15.36
C PHE A 305 14.47 2.89 -15.41
N GLU A 306 13.46 2.96 -14.56
CA GLU A 306 12.39 1.95 -14.46
C GLU A 306 12.95 0.52 -14.42
N VAL A 307 14.00 0.31 -13.60
CA VAL A 307 14.75 -0.96 -13.55
C VAL A 307 13.83 -2.09 -13.06
N GLN A 308 13.80 -3.17 -13.82
CA GLN A 308 12.95 -4.35 -13.58
C GLN A 308 13.73 -5.67 -13.48
N ASP A 309 15.06 -5.62 -13.44
CA ASP A 309 15.90 -6.80 -13.35
C ASP A 309 17.06 -6.62 -12.37
N ILE A 310 17.46 -7.73 -11.74
CA ILE A 310 18.47 -7.75 -10.69
C ILE A 310 19.86 -7.42 -11.25
N GLU A 311 20.18 -7.84 -12.46
CA GLU A 311 21.48 -7.61 -13.09
C GLU A 311 21.73 -6.11 -13.31
N THR A 312 20.70 -5.39 -13.77
CA THR A 312 20.78 -3.94 -13.93
C THR A 312 20.85 -3.22 -12.58
N ALA A 313 20.13 -3.69 -11.56
CA ALA A 313 20.22 -3.14 -10.21
C ALA A 313 21.63 -3.34 -9.60
N LEU A 314 22.23 -4.51 -9.76
CA LEU A 314 23.63 -4.79 -9.35
C LEU A 314 24.60 -3.86 -10.08
N PHE A 315 24.49 -3.75 -11.41
CA PHE A 315 25.32 -2.85 -12.20
C PHE A 315 25.26 -1.41 -11.68
N LEU A 316 24.08 -0.87 -11.42
CA LEU A 316 23.94 0.49 -10.89
C LEU A 316 24.53 0.63 -9.47
N THR A 317 24.45 -0.42 -8.64
CA THR A 317 25.06 -0.43 -7.30
C THR A 317 26.58 -0.27 -7.38
N GLU A 318 27.22 -0.86 -8.37
CA GLU A 318 28.67 -0.76 -8.60
C GLU A 318 29.09 0.59 -9.19
N HIS A 319 28.19 1.29 -9.90
CA HIS A 319 28.48 2.52 -10.64
C HIS A 319 27.89 3.79 -9.98
N LEU A 320 27.52 3.72 -8.70
CA LEU A 320 26.95 4.88 -7.97
C LEU A 320 27.88 6.10 -7.93
N ALA A 321 29.19 5.92 -8.07
CA ALA A 321 30.15 7.01 -8.10
C ALA A 321 30.02 7.90 -9.35
N ASP A 322 29.44 7.37 -10.43
CA ASP A 322 29.25 8.08 -11.70
C ASP A 322 28.06 9.05 -11.66
N TYR A 323 27.31 9.05 -10.56
CA TYR A 323 26.13 9.87 -10.36
C TYR A 323 26.20 10.69 -9.08
N VAL A 324 25.52 11.82 -9.09
CA VAL A 324 25.37 12.73 -7.94
C VAL A 324 23.88 12.89 -7.66
N LEU A 325 23.48 12.74 -6.40
CA LEU A 325 22.14 13.05 -5.92
C LEU A 325 22.24 14.19 -4.90
N THR A 326 21.45 15.26 -5.10
CA THR A 326 21.27 16.33 -4.13
C THR A 326 19.89 16.18 -3.50
N PRO A 327 19.79 15.58 -2.30
CA PRO A 327 18.52 15.10 -1.74
C PRO A 327 17.58 16.24 -1.32
N ASP A 328 18.10 17.44 -1.04
CA ASP A 328 17.30 18.58 -0.58
C ASP A 328 16.64 19.37 -1.72
N LEU A 329 16.94 19.04 -2.98
CA LEU A 329 16.36 19.72 -4.14
C LEU A 329 15.24 18.87 -4.75
N SER A 330 14.00 19.29 -4.53
CA SER A 330 12.78 18.62 -5.02
C SER A 330 12.04 19.41 -6.10
N SER A 331 12.47 20.65 -6.35
CA SER A 331 11.77 21.54 -7.29
C SER A 331 12.74 22.39 -8.11
N PRO A 332 12.30 22.90 -9.28
CA PRO A 332 13.08 23.89 -10.01
C PRO A 332 13.37 25.14 -9.18
N GLN A 333 12.44 25.58 -8.35
CA GLN A 333 12.62 26.77 -7.50
C GLN A 333 13.72 26.55 -6.47
N GLU A 334 13.75 25.39 -5.79
CA GLU A 334 14.81 25.04 -4.85
C GLU A 334 16.17 24.95 -5.55
N THR A 335 16.23 24.35 -6.75
CA THR A 335 17.42 24.29 -7.58
C THR A 335 17.92 25.70 -7.94
N ALA A 336 17.02 26.61 -8.33
CA ALA A 336 17.36 28.00 -8.61
C ALA A 336 17.93 28.72 -7.39
N ILE A 337 17.30 28.56 -6.22
CA ILE A 337 17.74 29.18 -4.97
C ILE A 337 19.12 28.66 -4.55
N ASP A 338 19.33 27.35 -4.63
CA ASP A 338 20.60 26.72 -4.31
C ASP A 338 21.72 27.24 -5.22
N HIS A 339 21.45 27.28 -6.52
CA HIS A 339 22.42 27.84 -7.50
C HIS A 339 22.71 29.33 -7.25
N LEU A 340 21.71 30.15 -6.91
CA LEU A 340 21.89 31.54 -6.55
C LEU A 340 22.78 31.71 -5.30
N ARG A 341 22.60 30.86 -4.29
CA ARG A 341 23.42 30.82 -3.07
C ARG A 341 24.86 30.45 -3.34
N PHE A 342 25.11 29.62 -4.35
CA PHE A 342 26.46 29.29 -4.79
C PHE A 342 27.13 30.47 -5.55
N MET A 343 26.33 31.21 -6.31
CA MET A 343 26.84 32.28 -7.21
C MET A 343 27.02 33.63 -6.54
N THR A 344 26.30 33.90 -5.43
CA THR A 344 26.29 35.23 -4.82
C THR A 344 26.12 35.18 -3.29
N ASP A 345 26.17 36.35 -2.63
CA ASP A 345 25.97 36.46 -1.17
C ASP A 345 24.48 36.40 -0.77
N ASP A 346 24.22 36.07 0.49
CA ASP A 346 22.85 35.86 1.02
C ASP A 346 21.95 37.10 0.82
N HIS A 347 22.49 38.33 0.94
CA HIS A 347 21.69 39.54 0.75
C HIS A 347 21.23 39.69 -0.69
N SER A 348 22.10 39.41 -1.64
CA SER A 348 21.77 39.42 -3.08
C SER A 348 20.77 38.29 -3.41
N VAL A 349 20.88 37.13 -2.78
CA VAL A 349 19.92 36.01 -2.95
C VAL A 349 18.52 36.43 -2.53
N GLU A 350 18.36 37.06 -1.34
CA GLU A 350 17.05 37.53 -0.86
C GLU A 350 16.39 38.51 -1.84
N LEU A 351 17.18 39.42 -2.40
CA LEU A 351 16.70 40.35 -3.41
C LEU A 351 16.27 39.63 -4.70
N LEU A 352 17.08 38.69 -5.17
CA LEU A 352 16.84 37.96 -6.42
C LEU A 352 15.62 37.04 -6.33
N ILE A 353 15.39 36.37 -5.20
CA ILE A 353 14.20 35.53 -4.95
C ILE A 353 12.91 36.30 -5.23
N SER A 354 12.85 37.60 -4.90
CA SER A 354 11.68 38.43 -5.08
C SER A 354 11.48 38.96 -6.53
N HIS A 355 12.50 38.87 -7.38
CA HIS A 355 12.53 39.51 -8.70
C HIS A 355 12.84 38.60 -9.87
N VAL A 356 13.24 37.36 -9.65
CA VAL A 356 13.56 36.35 -10.67
C VAL A 356 12.41 35.34 -10.77
N ASN A 357 12.08 34.90 -11.97
CA ASN A 357 11.23 33.73 -12.15
C ASN A 357 12.07 32.48 -11.82
N LEU A 358 12.05 32.10 -10.53
CA LEU A 358 12.84 30.98 -10.00
C LEU A 358 12.50 29.66 -10.67
N TYR A 359 11.21 29.43 -11.01
CA TYR A 359 10.81 28.21 -11.71
C TYR A 359 11.49 28.09 -13.07
N ALA A 360 11.37 29.14 -13.91
CA ALA A 360 12.00 29.13 -15.23
C ALA A 360 13.52 29.01 -15.14
N TYR A 361 14.13 29.76 -14.23
CA TYR A 361 15.58 29.71 -14.01
C TYR A 361 16.06 28.34 -13.54
N GLY A 362 15.35 27.70 -12.62
CA GLY A 362 15.67 26.34 -12.16
C GLY A 362 15.52 25.31 -13.28
N CYS A 363 14.48 25.42 -14.11
CA CYS A 363 14.34 24.55 -15.28
C CYS A 363 15.50 24.68 -16.27
N ASP A 364 16.02 25.88 -16.46
CA ASP A 364 17.19 26.11 -17.33
C ASP A 364 18.43 25.44 -16.73
N ILE A 365 18.71 25.60 -15.45
CA ILE A 365 19.82 24.93 -14.74
C ILE A 365 19.71 23.40 -14.87
N ILE A 366 18.57 22.84 -14.55
CA ILE A 366 18.31 21.39 -14.62
C ILE A 366 18.61 20.88 -16.03
N LYS A 367 18.21 21.62 -17.05
CA LYS A 367 18.46 21.28 -18.44
C LYS A 367 19.91 21.40 -18.83
N GLU A 368 20.63 22.49 -18.41
CA GLU A 368 22.02 22.69 -18.67
C GLU A 368 22.92 21.62 -18.05
N ASP A 369 22.59 21.22 -16.84
CA ASP A 369 23.29 20.17 -16.09
C ASP A 369 22.89 18.73 -16.50
N ASN A 370 22.00 18.56 -17.49
CA ASN A 370 21.43 17.27 -17.86
C ASN A 370 20.89 16.51 -16.63
N ALA A 371 20.35 17.24 -15.66
CA ALA A 371 19.83 16.71 -14.41
C ALA A 371 18.34 16.30 -14.53
N THR A 372 17.86 15.51 -13.59
CA THR A 372 16.47 15.10 -13.47
C THR A 372 16.02 15.22 -12.02
N LEU A 373 14.85 15.81 -11.79
CA LEU A 373 14.21 15.76 -10.49
C LEU A 373 13.60 14.39 -10.27
N THR A 374 13.95 13.78 -9.15
CA THR A 374 13.40 12.51 -8.69
C THR A 374 12.71 12.70 -7.34
N PRO A 375 11.87 11.77 -6.88
CA PRO A 375 11.29 11.84 -5.54
C PRO A 375 12.34 11.91 -4.41
N TYR A 376 13.57 11.46 -4.67
CA TYR A 376 14.68 11.47 -3.71
C TYR A 376 15.60 12.70 -3.81
N GLY A 377 15.43 13.54 -4.83
CA GLY A 377 16.24 14.73 -5.05
C GLY A 377 16.62 14.97 -6.51
N LEU A 378 17.48 15.97 -6.72
CA LEU A 378 18.03 16.27 -8.04
C LEU A 378 19.18 15.31 -8.36
N LEU A 379 19.01 14.55 -9.44
CA LEU A 379 19.95 13.52 -9.91
C LEU A 379 20.61 13.95 -11.20
N HIS A 380 21.94 13.83 -11.30
CA HIS A 380 22.70 14.04 -12.53
C HIS A 380 23.94 13.14 -12.57
N ARG A 381 24.57 13.01 -13.74
CA ARG A 381 25.89 12.38 -13.86
C ARG A 381 26.98 13.27 -13.29
N ALA A 382 28.00 12.68 -12.69
CA ALA A 382 29.14 13.41 -12.13
C ALA A 382 29.94 14.22 -13.17
N ASP A 383 29.87 13.85 -14.46
CA ASP A 383 30.48 14.50 -15.58
C ASP A 383 29.54 15.47 -16.32
N TYR A 384 28.33 15.69 -15.82
CA TYR A 384 27.30 16.54 -16.44
C TYR A 384 26.89 16.13 -17.87
N GLN A 385 27.23 14.91 -18.30
CA GLN A 385 26.75 14.37 -19.57
C GLN A 385 25.30 13.84 -19.42
N PRO A 386 24.54 13.74 -20.52
CA PRO A 386 23.22 13.14 -20.48
C PRO A 386 23.26 11.76 -19.84
N MET A 387 22.24 11.47 -19.01
CA MET A 387 22.09 10.14 -18.42
C MET A 387 21.78 9.11 -19.51
N LEU A 388 22.64 8.11 -19.64
CA LEU A 388 22.42 6.96 -20.52
C LEU A 388 21.65 5.90 -19.77
N THR A 389 20.84 5.10 -20.49
CA THR A 389 20.26 3.92 -19.87
C THR A 389 21.37 2.94 -19.49
N PRO A 390 21.17 2.11 -18.43
CA PRO A 390 22.19 1.14 -18.00
C PRO A 390 22.65 0.19 -19.13
N VAL A 391 21.77 -0.13 -20.07
CA VAL A 391 22.11 -0.92 -21.26
C VAL A 391 23.09 -0.17 -22.18
N GLN A 392 22.86 1.12 -22.39
CA GLN A 392 23.75 1.98 -23.20
C GLN A 392 25.12 2.15 -22.53
N GLU A 393 25.15 2.34 -21.20
CA GLU A 393 26.40 2.43 -20.44
C GLU A 393 27.22 1.14 -20.50
N LYS A 394 26.58 -0.01 -20.31
CA LYS A 394 27.24 -1.33 -20.46
C LYS A 394 27.86 -1.49 -21.87
N MET A 395 27.14 -1.05 -22.92
CA MET A 395 27.65 -1.09 -24.31
C MET A 395 28.87 -0.16 -24.49
N GLU A 396 28.82 1.07 -23.98
CA GLU A 396 29.95 2.01 -24.12
C GLU A 396 31.19 1.51 -23.37
N MET A 397 31.03 0.92 -22.18
CA MET A 397 32.15 0.34 -21.43
C MET A 397 32.79 -0.85 -22.14
N THR A 398 31.98 -1.65 -22.87
CA THR A 398 32.48 -2.80 -23.62
C THR A 398 33.22 -2.41 -24.89
N MET A 399 32.99 -1.19 -25.40
CA MET A 399 33.66 -0.63 -26.60
C MET A 399 34.94 0.16 -26.30
N ARG A 400 35.22 0.45 -25.03
CA ARG A 400 36.48 1.10 -24.56
C ARG A 400 37.48 0.06 -24.13
#